data_f66c3118018eefcdfe13f751278aefce
#
_entry.id   f66c3118018eefcdfe13f751278aefce
#
_cell.length_a   1.000
_cell.length_b   1.000
_cell.length_c   1.000
_cell.angle_alpha   90.00
_cell.angle_beta   90.00
_cell.angle_gamma   90.00
#
_symmetry.space_group_name_H-M   'P 1'
#
loop_
_entity.id
_entity.type
_entity.pdbx_description
1 polymer ?
#
loop_
_entity_poly.entity_id
_entity_poly.type
_entity_poly.pdbx_seq_one_letter_code
_entity_poly.pdbx_strand_id
1 'polypeptide(L)'
;MNVFNIHSNRSPIGGTVEAIYYKPGKFLNADLDKASMENERNAIIIKSDEGPVITCVQIAGLIARRIICHLHIGQEVTRGERFGFIRFGSRVDVYVPLNSEVLVFVGQKVRAADTVLALLNPQEEEKPETPVEAPAVEAVEVTEVA
;
A
#
# COMPACT_ATOMS: atom_id res chain seq x y z
N MET A 1 16.09 4.04 1.59
CA MET A 1 16.87 3.82 2.85
C MET A 1 18.26 3.35 2.48
N ASN A 2 19.29 4.10 2.83
CA ASN A 2 20.68 3.74 2.57
C ASN A 2 21.24 2.83 3.67
N VAL A 3 22.49 2.37 3.53
CA VAL A 3 23.14 1.41 4.46
C VAL A 3 23.23 1.87 5.92
N PHE A 4 23.14 3.17 6.19
CA PHE A 4 23.22 3.75 7.54
C PHE A 4 21.85 3.98 8.19
N ASN A 5 20.76 3.76 7.47
CA ASN A 5 19.41 3.93 8.01
C ASN A 5 18.93 2.69 8.79
N ILE A 6 17.88 2.88 9.57
CA ILE A 6 17.17 1.78 10.22
C ILE A 6 16.34 1.06 9.16
N HIS A 7 16.54 -0.26 9.03
CA HIS A 7 15.86 -1.11 8.03
C HIS A 7 14.66 -1.88 8.59
N SER A 8 14.35 -1.69 9.87
CA SER A 8 13.17 -2.24 10.51
C SER A 8 11.93 -1.47 10.08
N ASN A 9 10.98 -2.15 9.47
CA ASN A 9 9.73 -1.55 9.04
C ASN A 9 8.72 -1.52 10.19
N ARG A 10 8.02 -0.41 10.31
CA ARG A 10 7.02 -0.19 11.35
C ARG A 10 5.69 0.15 10.72
N SER A 11 4.60 -0.31 11.35
CA SER A 11 3.26 0.03 10.90
C SER A 11 3.02 1.53 10.96
N PRO A 12 2.57 2.16 9.87
CA PRO A 12 2.26 3.58 9.86
C PRO A 12 0.97 3.91 10.62
N ILE A 13 0.11 2.91 10.84
CA ILE A 13 -1.22 3.05 11.46
C ILE A 13 -1.50 1.85 12.36
N GLY A 14 -2.42 2.00 13.32
CA GLY A 14 -3.05 0.89 14.03
C GLY A 14 -4.26 0.37 13.25
N GLY A 15 -4.59 -0.91 13.41
CA GLY A 15 -5.72 -1.55 12.77
C GLY A 15 -5.49 -3.01 12.44
N THR A 16 -6.32 -3.57 11.57
CA THR A 16 -6.27 -4.98 11.18
C THR A 16 -5.66 -5.17 9.80
N VAL A 17 -4.79 -6.16 9.65
CA VAL A 17 -4.22 -6.56 8.36
C VAL A 17 -5.28 -7.26 7.52
N GLU A 18 -5.78 -6.61 6.47
CA GLU A 18 -6.81 -7.18 5.59
C GLU A 18 -6.24 -8.10 4.52
N ALA A 19 -5.07 -7.72 3.96
CA ALA A 19 -4.45 -8.50 2.90
C ALA A 19 -2.93 -8.32 2.88
N ILE A 20 -2.23 -9.33 2.35
CA ILE A 20 -0.80 -9.29 2.08
C ILE A 20 -0.57 -9.88 0.70
N TYR A 21 0.10 -9.10 -0.18
CA TYR A 21 0.42 -9.50 -1.55
C TYR A 21 1.92 -9.47 -1.77
N TYR A 22 2.54 -10.63 -1.76
CA TYR A 22 3.94 -10.78 -2.13
C TYR A 22 4.06 -10.98 -3.65
N LYS A 23 4.96 -10.24 -4.28
CA LYS A 23 5.30 -10.40 -5.69
C LYS A 23 6.81 -10.54 -5.84
N PRO A 24 7.32 -11.68 -6.34
CA PRO A 24 8.71 -11.82 -6.72
C PRO A 24 9.04 -10.85 -7.87
N GLY A 25 10.29 -10.45 -7.96
CA GLY A 25 10.70 -9.50 -8.99
C GLY A 25 12.21 -9.33 -9.09
N LYS A 26 12.61 -8.25 -9.76
CA LYS A 26 14.01 -7.86 -9.93
C LYS A 26 14.56 -7.19 -8.66
N PHE A 27 15.85 -6.87 -8.68
CA PHE A 27 16.55 -6.13 -7.63
C PHE A 27 17.25 -4.91 -8.23
N LEU A 28 16.47 -4.03 -8.86
CA LEU A 28 16.95 -2.75 -9.37
C LEU A 28 17.21 -1.79 -8.19
N ASN A 29 17.98 -0.71 -8.46
CA ASN A 29 18.13 0.34 -7.46
C ASN A 29 16.74 0.87 -7.03
N ALA A 30 16.43 0.81 -5.74
CA ALA A 30 15.13 1.15 -5.19
C ALA A 30 14.74 2.64 -5.36
N ASP A 31 15.71 3.51 -5.64
CA ASP A 31 15.47 4.94 -5.90
C ASP A 31 14.85 5.20 -7.30
N LEU A 32 14.88 4.21 -8.20
CA LEU A 32 14.28 4.33 -9.51
C LEU A 32 12.76 4.14 -9.44
N ASP A 33 12.00 4.96 -10.17
CA ASP A 33 10.52 4.86 -10.19
C ASP A 33 10.05 3.48 -10.64
N LYS A 34 10.70 2.90 -11.66
CA LYS A 34 10.38 1.55 -12.13
C LYS A 34 10.62 0.44 -11.10
N ALA A 35 11.42 0.70 -10.05
CA ALA A 35 11.67 -0.29 -9.00
C ALA A 35 10.39 -0.66 -8.24
N SER A 36 9.46 0.28 -8.06
CA SER A 36 8.18 0.02 -7.42
C SER A 36 7.33 -0.99 -8.17
N MET A 37 7.51 -1.11 -9.49
CA MET A 37 6.75 -2.03 -10.35
C MET A 37 7.49 -3.33 -10.67
N GLU A 38 8.81 -3.29 -10.81
CA GLU A 38 9.61 -4.43 -11.29
C GLU A 38 10.31 -5.20 -10.18
N ASN A 39 10.64 -4.58 -9.04
CA ASN A 39 11.36 -5.23 -7.96
C ASN A 39 10.47 -6.18 -7.14
N GLU A 40 11.14 -7.11 -6.46
CA GLU A 40 10.52 -7.91 -5.40
C GLU A 40 9.86 -6.98 -4.39
N ARG A 41 8.59 -7.21 -4.09
CA ARG A 41 7.80 -6.37 -3.21
C ARG A 41 6.77 -7.14 -2.42
N ASN A 42 6.39 -6.58 -1.29
CA ASN A 42 5.35 -7.10 -0.42
C ASN A 42 4.42 -5.96 -0.02
N ALA A 43 3.19 -5.98 -0.50
CA ALA A 43 2.16 -5.01 -0.19
C ALA A 43 1.30 -5.51 0.97
N ILE A 44 1.13 -4.69 1.99
CA ILE A 44 0.36 -4.98 3.19
C ILE A 44 -0.76 -3.95 3.26
N ILE A 45 -2.00 -4.42 3.26
CA ILE A 45 -3.20 -3.59 3.39
C ILE A 45 -3.65 -3.64 4.84
N ILE A 46 -3.75 -2.47 5.46
CA ILE A 46 -4.15 -2.31 6.86
C ILE A 46 -5.38 -1.41 6.90
N LYS A 47 -6.47 -1.93 7.45
CA LYS A 47 -7.66 -1.14 7.74
C LYS A 47 -7.58 -0.61 9.16
N SER A 48 -7.63 0.71 9.30
CA SER A 48 -7.67 1.36 10.60
C SER A 48 -8.99 1.09 11.32
N ASP A 49 -8.92 1.06 12.63
CA ASP A 49 -10.13 1.02 13.48
C ASP A 49 -11.01 2.28 13.30
N GLU A 50 -10.41 3.38 12.84
CA GLU A 50 -11.08 4.65 12.52
C GLU A 50 -11.64 4.70 11.08
N GLY A 51 -11.49 3.64 10.29
CA GLY A 51 -12.06 3.45 8.96
C GLY A 51 -11.08 3.57 7.78
N PRO A 52 -10.09 4.50 7.73
CA PRO A 52 -9.19 4.61 6.59
C PRO A 52 -8.38 3.34 6.32
N VAL A 53 -8.17 3.04 5.03
CA VAL A 53 -7.33 1.93 4.57
C VAL A 53 -6.01 2.47 4.06
N ILE A 54 -4.90 1.87 4.51
CA ILE A 54 -3.54 2.22 4.09
C ILE A 54 -2.87 1.01 3.49
N THR A 55 -2.12 1.22 2.41
CA THR A 55 -1.25 0.19 1.84
C THR A 55 0.21 0.55 2.10
N CYS A 56 0.93 -0.33 2.77
CA CYS A 56 2.36 -0.23 3.01
C CYS A 56 3.10 -1.24 2.13
N VAL A 57 3.97 -0.77 1.23
CA VAL A 57 4.69 -1.64 0.28
C VAL A 57 6.17 -1.66 0.61
N GLN A 58 6.67 -2.82 1.01
CA GLN A 58 8.09 -3.11 1.14
C GLN A 58 8.66 -3.42 -0.24
N ILE A 59 9.74 -2.75 -0.66
CA ILE A 59 10.38 -2.93 -1.96
C ILE A 59 11.85 -3.23 -1.74
N ALA A 60 12.29 -4.41 -2.20
CA ALA A 60 13.69 -4.79 -2.16
C ALA A 60 14.49 -3.96 -3.17
N GLY A 61 15.72 -3.64 -2.82
CA GLY A 61 16.64 -2.94 -3.72
C GLY A 61 17.77 -3.84 -4.19
N LEU A 62 18.75 -3.25 -4.87
CA LEU A 62 19.86 -3.93 -5.52
C LEU A 62 20.68 -4.84 -4.56
N ILE A 63 20.84 -4.42 -3.32
CA ILE A 63 21.65 -5.12 -2.30
C ILE A 63 20.75 -5.93 -1.36
N ALA A 64 19.52 -5.49 -1.13
CA ALA A 64 18.60 -6.01 -0.13
C ALA A 64 18.23 -7.48 -0.34
N ARG A 65 17.92 -7.88 -1.54
CA ARG A 65 17.57 -9.23 -2.01
C ARG A 65 16.71 -10.08 -1.06
N ARG A 66 16.05 -9.47 -0.07
CA ARG A 66 15.15 -10.17 0.84
C ARG A 66 14.26 -9.20 1.61
N ILE A 67 12.98 -9.47 1.55
CA ILE A 67 11.95 -8.85 2.37
C ILE A 67 11.55 -9.85 3.45
N ILE A 68 11.46 -9.37 4.69
CA ILE A 68 10.93 -10.13 5.81
C ILE A 68 9.69 -9.39 6.30
N CYS A 69 8.57 -10.11 6.35
CA CYS A 69 7.31 -9.66 6.93
C CYS A 69 6.86 -10.72 7.94
N HIS A 70 6.50 -10.28 9.13
CA HIS A 70 6.04 -11.15 10.21
C HIS A 70 4.51 -11.13 10.37
N LEU A 71 3.84 -10.26 9.60
CA LEU A 71 2.39 -10.12 9.67
C LEU A 71 1.68 -11.27 8.96
N HIS A 72 0.47 -11.52 9.40
CA HIS A 72 -0.49 -12.41 8.74
C HIS A 72 -1.86 -11.75 8.65
N ILE A 73 -2.66 -12.20 7.71
CA ILE A 73 -4.02 -11.66 7.47
C ILE A 73 -4.87 -11.88 8.72
N GLY A 74 -5.63 -10.87 9.11
CA GLY A 74 -6.47 -10.85 10.32
C GLY A 74 -5.73 -10.46 11.60
N GLN A 75 -4.40 -10.20 11.54
CA GLN A 75 -3.64 -9.74 12.69
C GLN A 75 -3.93 -8.26 12.98
N GLU A 76 -4.12 -7.94 14.24
CA GLU A 76 -4.12 -6.57 14.73
C GLU A 76 -2.69 -6.05 14.86
N VAL A 77 -2.47 -4.80 14.47
CA VAL A 77 -1.19 -4.11 14.58
C VAL A 77 -1.38 -2.74 15.23
N THR A 78 -0.41 -2.31 16.02
CA THR A 78 -0.41 -0.97 16.58
C THR A 78 0.48 -0.04 15.75
N ARG A 79 0.16 1.25 15.73
CA ARG A 79 1.00 2.26 15.07
C ARG A 79 2.40 2.26 15.65
N GLY A 80 3.42 2.20 14.79
CA GLY A 80 4.82 2.15 15.18
C GLY A 80 5.33 0.75 15.53
N GLU A 81 4.48 -0.26 15.58
CA GLU A 81 4.87 -1.66 15.78
C GLU A 81 5.77 -2.16 14.66
N ARG A 82 6.78 -2.95 15.01
CA ARG A 82 7.67 -3.57 14.02
C ARG A 82 6.97 -4.74 13.36
N PHE A 83 6.87 -4.69 12.03
CA PHE A 83 6.25 -5.77 11.28
C PHE A 83 7.19 -6.48 10.31
N GLY A 84 8.34 -5.91 10.03
CA GLY A 84 9.23 -6.49 9.05
C GLY A 84 10.58 -5.83 8.97
N PHE A 85 11.35 -6.30 8.00
CA PHE A 85 12.71 -5.84 7.77
C PHE A 85 13.07 -6.00 6.30
N ILE A 86 13.71 -4.98 5.71
CA ILE A 86 14.30 -5.05 4.38
C ILE A 86 15.76 -4.67 4.52
N ARG A 87 16.69 -5.49 4.00
CA ARG A 87 18.11 -5.17 4.04
C ARG A 87 18.45 -3.95 3.18
N PHE A 88 19.70 -3.54 3.18
CA PHE A 88 20.26 -2.30 2.63
C PHE A 88 19.80 -1.93 1.21
N GLY A 89 19.64 -0.63 0.96
CA GLY A 89 19.27 -0.10 -0.36
C GLY A 89 17.83 -0.42 -0.75
N SER A 90 16.91 -0.32 0.20
CA SER A 90 15.50 -0.64 0.06
C SER A 90 14.61 0.60 0.11
N ARG A 91 13.33 0.43 -0.23
CA ARG A 91 12.31 1.48 -0.20
C ARG A 91 11.04 0.95 0.47
N VAL A 92 10.33 1.84 1.13
CA VAL A 92 8.97 1.57 1.62
C VAL A 92 8.07 2.68 1.09
N ASP A 93 7.01 2.30 0.41
CA ASP A 93 5.99 3.22 -0.06
C ASP A 93 4.76 3.08 0.85
N VAL A 94 4.17 4.21 1.20
CA VAL A 94 2.93 4.26 1.99
C VAL A 94 1.89 4.99 1.16
N TYR A 95 0.83 4.27 0.80
CA TYR A 95 -0.31 4.81 0.07
C TYR A 95 -1.41 5.14 1.05
N VAL A 96 -1.88 6.38 1.00
CA VAL A 96 -2.94 6.92 1.84
C VAL A 96 -4.15 7.28 1.01
N PRO A 97 -5.37 7.38 1.58
CA PRO A 97 -6.56 7.85 0.87
C PRO A 97 -6.33 9.23 0.22
N LEU A 98 -7.02 9.49 -0.90
CA LEU A 98 -6.85 10.72 -1.67
C LEU A 98 -7.22 11.99 -0.90
N ASN A 99 -8.13 11.89 0.06
CA ASN A 99 -8.55 13.00 0.93
C ASN A 99 -7.60 13.25 2.12
N SER A 100 -6.46 12.54 2.19
CA SER A 100 -5.47 12.74 3.24
C SER A 100 -4.62 13.98 3.00
N GLU A 101 -4.21 14.66 4.07
CA GLU A 101 -3.27 15.77 4.02
C GLU A 101 -1.84 15.27 4.23
N VAL A 102 -0.99 15.35 3.20
CA VAL A 102 0.42 14.95 3.28
C VAL A 102 1.24 16.05 3.95
N LEU A 103 1.94 15.73 5.04
CA LEU A 103 2.70 16.68 5.86
C LEU A 103 4.21 16.67 5.59
N VAL A 104 4.69 15.83 4.70
CA VAL A 104 6.11 15.69 4.36
C VAL A 104 6.37 16.05 2.91
N PHE A 105 7.60 16.43 2.59
CA PHE A 105 8.01 16.80 1.23
C PHE A 105 9.22 15.99 0.77
N VAL A 106 9.45 15.97 -0.56
CA VAL A 106 10.55 15.23 -1.18
C VAL A 106 11.90 15.74 -0.65
N GLY A 107 12.75 14.83 -0.18
CA GLY A 107 14.05 15.14 0.42
C GLY A 107 14.04 15.34 1.93
N GLN A 108 12.88 15.41 2.56
CA GLN A 108 12.78 15.53 4.01
C GLN A 108 13.30 14.27 4.71
N LYS A 109 14.13 14.46 5.74
CA LYS A 109 14.54 13.37 6.63
C LYS A 109 13.43 13.08 7.63
N VAL A 110 12.98 11.84 7.65
CA VAL A 110 11.93 11.36 8.57
C VAL A 110 12.49 10.31 9.52
N ARG A 111 11.88 10.21 10.71
CA ARG A 111 12.21 9.20 11.72
C ARG A 111 11.06 8.20 11.85
N ALA A 112 11.40 6.91 11.84
CA ALA A 112 10.42 5.85 12.01
C ALA A 112 9.72 5.94 13.38
N ALA A 113 8.39 5.84 13.40
CA ALA A 113 7.51 5.93 14.55
C ALA A 113 7.46 7.30 15.25
N ASP A 114 8.09 8.34 14.68
CA ASP A 114 8.15 9.69 15.28
C ASP A 114 7.55 10.75 14.33
N THR A 115 7.98 10.76 13.06
CA THR A 115 7.52 11.75 12.10
C THR A 115 6.13 11.41 11.58
N VAL A 116 5.18 12.35 11.71
CA VAL A 116 3.86 12.24 11.09
C VAL A 116 4.01 12.46 9.58
N LEU A 117 3.57 11.49 8.78
CA LEU A 117 3.68 11.54 7.32
C LEU A 117 2.46 12.19 6.68
N ALA A 118 1.27 11.91 7.19
CA ALA A 118 0.03 12.46 6.72
C ALA A 118 -1.03 12.47 7.84
N LEU A 119 -2.02 13.34 7.69
CA LEU A 119 -3.27 13.30 8.44
C LEU A 119 -4.30 12.57 7.59
N LEU A 120 -4.94 11.58 8.18
CA LEU A 120 -6.00 10.82 7.54
C LEU A 120 -7.34 11.45 7.92
N ASN A 121 -8.12 11.84 6.93
CA ASN A 121 -9.49 12.22 7.16
C ASN A 121 -10.38 10.97 7.25
N PRO A 122 -11.42 10.96 8.09
CA PRO A 122 -12.39 9.88 8.09
C PRO A 122 -12.91 9.69 6.67
N GLN A 123 -12.99 8.44 6.21
CA GLN A 123 -13.67 8.16 4.95
C GLN A 123 -15.15 8.45 5.16
N GLU A 124 -15.73 9.35 4.37
CA GLU A 124 -17.15 9.34 4.16
C GLU A 124 -17.47 7.97 3.57
N GLU A 125 -18.32 7.18 4.23
CA GLU A 125 -18.81 5.92 3.67
C GLU A 125 -19.38 6.27 2.29
N GLU A 126 -18.73 5.84 1.22
CA GLU A 126 -19.33 5.86 -0.12
C GLU A 126 -20.62 5.06 0.01
N LYS A 127 -21.76 5.78 0.00
CA LYS A 127 -23.04 5.13 -0.20
C LYS A 127 -22.91 4.30 -1.47
N PRO A 128 -23.26 3.01 -1.45
CA PRO A 128 -23.20 2.19 -2.64
C PRO A 128 -23.94 2.94 -3.74
N GLU A 129 -23.24 3.27 -4.82
CA GLU A 129 -23.87 3.85 -6.01
C GLU A 129 -25.03 2.93 -6.37
N THR A 130 -26.23 3.51 -6.40
CA THR A 130 -27.41 2.81 -6.87
C THR A 130 -27.06 2.19 -8.22
N PRO A 131 -27.29 0.89 -8.46
CA PRO A 131 -26.96 0.28 -9.73
C PRO A 131 -27.58 1.11 -10.84
N VAL A 132 -26.76 1.64 -11.74
CA VAL A 132 -27.23 2.30 -12.96
C VAL A 132 -27.98 1.23 -13.71
N GLU A 133 -29.30 1.37 -13.79
CA GLU A 133 -30.19 0.47 -14.51
C GLU A 133 -29.68 0.40 -15.96
N ALA A 134 -29.24 -0.79 -16.37
CA ALA A 134 -28.71 -0.99 -17.70
C ALA A 134 -29.82 -0.59 -18.72
N PRO A 135 -29.50 0.17 -19.78
CA PRO A 135 -30.49 0.55 -20.77
C PRO A 135 -31.07 -0.74 -21.40
N ALA A 136 -32.40 -0.82 -21.40
CA ALA A 136 -33.14 -1.91 -22.00
C ALA A 136 -32.69 -2.07 -23.46
N VAL A 137 -32.09 -3.22 -23.80
CA VAL A 137 -31.74 -3.56 -25.18
C VAL A 137 -33.03 -4.04 -25.86
N GLU A 138 -33.61 -3.21 -26.72
CA GLU A 138 -34.70 -3.63 -27.60
C GLU A 138 -34.22 -4.75 -28.51
N ALA A 139 -34.88 -5.89 -28.41
CA ALA A 139 -34.64 -7.02 -29.29
C ALA A 139 -35.08 -6.67 -30.72
N VAL A 140 -34.13 -6.59 -31.65
CA VAL A 140 -34.41 -6.46 -33.07
C VAL A 140 -34.80 -7.86 -33.59
N GLU A 141 -36.07 -8.05 -33.93
CA GLU A 141 -36.56 -9.22 -34.67
C GLU A 141 -35.91 -9.28 -36.07
N VAL A 142 -35.09 -10.28 -36.29
CA VAL A 142 -34.57 -10.56 -37.64
C VAL A 142 -35.60 -11.43 -38.35
N THR A 143 -36.35 -10.84 -39.27
CA THR A 143 -37.25 -11.57 -40.17
C THR A 143 -36.40 -12.30 -41.23
N GLU A 144 -36.46 -13.62 -41.22
CA GLU A 144 -35.87 -14.51 -42.22
C GLU A 144 -36.71 -14.41 -43.51
N VAL A 145 -36.08 -13.95 -44.58
CA VAL A 145 -36.71 -13.94 -45.91
C VAL A 145 -36.26 -15.22 -46.65
N ALA A 146 -37.22 -16.05 -47.03
CA ALA A 146 -37.07 -17.25 -47.80
C ALA A 146 -36.59 -16.98 -49.24
#